data_fa80385ff10ec50a5b0adb677b446f8d
#
_entry.id   fa80385ff10ec50a5b0adb677b446f8d
#
_cell.length_a   1.000
_cell.length_b   1.000
_cell.length_c   1.000
_cell.angle_alpha   90.00
_cell.angle_beta   90.00
_cell.angle_gamma   90.00
#
_symmetry.space_group_name_H-M   'P 1'
#
loop_
_entity.id
_entity.type
_entity.pdbx_description
1 polymer ?
#
loop_
_entity_poly.entity_id
_entity_poly.type
_entity_poly.pdbx_seq_one_letter_code
_entity_poly.pdbx_strand_id
1 'polypeptide(L)'
;SAALSVGCGFRAQTGLWSRKHGTRFVVNMGLTRAIPRPIGGTIPSMDVLDLSRLQFGVTTVYHFLFVPITISLRFLVAGMQTAWVRTNNEKWLRATKFFGKIFLINFAMGVVTGIVQEFQFGMNWSDFSRFVGDIFGAPLAVEGLLAFFMESVFLGLWIFGWDRLPKKVHLASIWLASIGTLLSAYFILAANSFMQHPTSYTYNPETNRVELVNFF
;
A
#
# COMPACT_ATOMS: atom_id res chain seq x y z
N SER A 1 -7.09 12.86 4.32
CA SER A 1 -6.47 13.93 3.53
C SER A 1 -5.43 13.42 2.53
N ALA A 2 -4.67 12.35 2.82
CA ALA A 2 -3.69 11.77 1.89
C ALA A 2 -4.34 11.13 0.64
N ALA A 3 -5.47 10.47 0.79
CA ALA A 3 -6.17 9.82 -0.33
C ALA A 3 -6.79 10.82 -1.32
N LEU A 4 -7.23 11.98 -0.85
CA LEU A 4 -7.74 13.06 -1.71
C LEU A 4 -6.61 13.82 -2.44
N SER A 5 -5.40 13.86 -1.89
CA SER A 5 -4.26 14.50 -2.53
C SER A 5 -3.71 13.70 -3.72
N VAL A 6 -3.85 12.36 -3.72
CA VAL A 6 -3.40 11.50 -4.83
C VAL A 6 -4.16 11.80 -6.13
N GLY A 7 -5.47 12.07 -6.06
CA GLY A 7 -6.25 12.45 -7.24
C GLY A 7 -6.00 13.90 -7.72
N CYS A 8 -5.75 14.82 -6.78
CA CYS A 8 -5.55 16.23 -7.08
C CYS A 8 -4.10 16.55 -7.44
N GLY A 9 -3.12 15.85 -6.82
CA GLY A 9 -1.70 16.04 -7.07
C GLY A 9 -1.26 15.65 -8.48
N PHE A 10 -1.89 14.62 -9.05
CA PHE A 10 -1.56 14.17 -10.42
C PHE A 10 -1.90 15.21 -11.49
N ARG A 11 -2.95 16.01 -11.29
CA ARG A 11 -3.31 17.09 -12.23
C ARG A 11 -2.40 18.31 -12.10
N ALA A 12 -1.89 18.58 -10.90
CA ALA A 12 -0.97 19.69 -10.65
C ALA A 12 0.46 19.38 -11.11
N GLN A 13 0.89 18.12 -11.00
CA GLN A 13 2.23 17.69 -11.42
C GLN A 13 2.40 17.64 -12.92
N THR A 14 1.39 17.26 -13.70
CA THR A 14 1.48 17.32 -15.17
C THR A 14 1.65 18.76 -15.69
N GLY A 15 1.13 19.76 -14.97
CA GLY A 15 1.32 21.18 -15.28
C GLY A 15 2.70 21.74 -14.90
N LEU A 16 3.30 21.24 -13.83
CA LEU A 16 4.63 21.65 -13.33
C LEU A 16 5.77 21.03 -14.14
N TRP A 17 5.60 19.81 -14.64
CA TRP A 17 6.58 19.13 -15.50
C TRP A 17 6.81 19.85 -16.83
N SER A 18 5.76 20.51 -17.35
CA SER A 18 5.84 21.24 -18.60
C SER A 18 6.76 22.46 -18.57
N ARG A 19 7.02 23.05 -17.39
CA ARG A 19 7.76 24.31 -17.30
C ARG A 19 9.28 24.19 -17.16
N LYS A 20 9.82 23.07 -16.66
CA LYS A 20 11.26 22.97 -16.38
C LYS A 20 12.13 22.45 -17.51
N HIS A 21 11.61 21.74 -18.49
CA HIS A 21 12.43 21.11 -19.53
C HIS A 21 12.02 21.38 -20.98
N GLY A 22 11.18 22.39 -21.24
CA GLY A 22 10.90 22.84 -22.61
C GLY A 22 10.19 21.83 -23.53
N THR A 23 9.98 20.62 -23.10
CA THR A 23 9.24 19.56 -23.78
C THR A 23 7.82 19.51 -23.22
N ARG A 24 6.85 19.91 -24.03
CA ARG A 24 5.44 19.65 -23.74
C ARG A 24 5.22 18.15 -23.76
N PHE A 25 5.33 17.53 -22.60
CA PHE A 25 4.91 16.16 -22.39
C PHE A 25 3.39 16.13 -22.32
N VAL A 26 2.75 16.13 -23.47
CA VAL A 26 1.35 15.74 -23.58
C VAL A 26 1.41 14.21 -23.53
N VAL A 27 1.19 13.62 -22.36
CA VAL A 27 0.75 12.23 -22.28
C VAL A 27 -0.61 12.20 -22.97
N ASN A 28 -0.57 12.12 -24.29
CA ASN A 28 -1.73 11.82 -25.08
C ASN A 28 -2.06 10.36 -24.78
N MET A 29 -2.83 10.12 -23.71
CA MET A 29 -3.54 8.86 -23.55
C MET A 29 -4.48 8.75 -24.74
N GLY A 30 -3.93 8.26 -25.88
CA GLY A 30 -4.61 8.11 -27.14
C GLY A 30 -5.69 7.03 -27.08
N LEU A 31 -6.74 7.28 -26.34
CA LEU A 31 -7.99 6.52 -26.33
C LEU A 31 -9.19 7.46 -26.27
N THR A 32 -9.17 8.52 -27.02
CA THR A 32 -10.41 9.20 -27.41
C THR A 32 -10.78 8.84 -28.84
N ARG A 33 -11.10 7.57 -29.09
CA ARG A 33 -12.14 7.33 -30.08
C ARG A 33 -13.41 7.89 -29.47
N ALA A 34 -13.87 9.03 -30.00
CA ALA A 34 -15.16 9.57 -29.65
C ALA A 34 -16.23 8.50 -29.96
N ILE A 35 -16.68 7.81 -28.92
CA ILE A 35 -17.88 7.00 -29.02
C ILE A 35 -19.03 7.98 -29.23
N PRO A 36 -19.84 7.88 -30.29
CA PRO A 36 -20.97 8.74 -30.49
C PRO A 36 -21.87 8.69 -29.24
N ARG A 37 -22.14 9.85 -28.65
CA ARG A 37 -23.04 9.95 -27.50
C ARG A 37 -24.43 9.47 -27.94
N PRO A 38 -25.04 8.51 -27.25
CA PRO A 38 -26.45 8.19 -27.50
C PRO A 38 -27.28 9.42 -27.14
N ILE A 39 -28.07 9.89 -28.12
CA ILE A 39 -29.06 10.95 -27.92
C ILE A 39 -30.20 10.35 -27.13
N GLY A 40 -30.30 10.67 -25.87
CA GLY A 40 -31.47 10.33 -25.06
C GLY A 40 -31.15 9.95 -23.61
N GLY A 41 -31.48 10.82 -22.65
CA GLY A 41 -31.76 10.47 -21.25
C GLY A 41 -30.68 10.82 -20.23
N THR A 42 -30.83 11.86 -19.60
CA THR A 42 -30.72 12.44 -18.24
C THR A 42 -30.05 11.66 -17.09
N ILE A 43 -29.10 10.82 -17.34
CA ILE A 43 -28.09 10.46 -16.31
C ILE A 43 -26.76 10.98 -16.86
N PRO A 44 -26.02 11.85 -16.15
CA PRO A 44 -24.66 12.20 -16.57
C PRO A 44 -23.90 10.87 -16.64
N SER A 45 -23.59 10.41 -17.85
CA SER A 45 -22.73 9.25 -18.02
C SER A 45 -21.39 9.62 -17.45
N MET A 46 -21.07 9.09 -16.26
CA MET A 46 -19.72 9.22 -15.69
C MET A 46 -18.74 8.70 -16.73
N ASP A 47 -17.74 9.50 -17.06
CA ASP A 47 -16.67 9.06 -17.95
C ASP A 47 -15.95 7.86 -17.33
N VAL A 48 -15.50 6.93 -18.17
CA VAL A 48 -14.75 5.73 -17.74
C VAL A 48 -13.56 6.11 -16.85
N LEU A 49 -12.91 7.24 -17.16
CA LEU A 49 -11.80 7.76 -16.36
C LEU A 49 -12.25 8.18 -14.95
N ASP A 50 -13.38 8.86 -14.84
CA ASP A 50 -13.89 9.30 -13.52
C ASP A 50 -14.36 8.12 -12.68
N LEU A 51 -14.95 7.11 -13.31
CA LEU A 51 -15.32 5.85 -12.64
C LEU A 51 -14.09 5.09 -12.15
N SER A 52 -13.04 5.00 -12.95
CA SER A 52 -11.77 4.37 -12.58
C SER A 52 -11.08 5.10 -11.42
N ARG A 53 -11.12 6.43 -11.42
CA ARG A 53 -10.60 7.26 -10.30
C ARG A 53 -11.40 7.07 -9.04
N LEU A 54 -12.73 7.03 -9.15
CA LEU A 54 -13.60 6.79 -8.00
C LEU A 54 -13.34 5.40 -7.41
N GLN A 55 -13.26 4.37 -8.25
CA GLN A 55 -12.95 3.00 -7.82
C GLN A 55 -11.60 2.93 -7.09
N PHE A 56 -10.54 3.53 -7.65
CA PHE A 56 -9.24 3.60 -7.01
C PHE A 56 -9.29 4.36 -5.68
N GLY A 57 -9.94 5.51 -5.66
CA GLY A 57 -10.08 6.33 -4.46
C GLY A 57 -10.81 5.61 -3.33
N VAL A 58 -11.93 4.93 -3.63
CA VAL A 58 -12.71 4.17 -2.65
C VAL A 58 -11.88 3.00 -2.10
N THR A 59 -11.24 2.21 -2.96
CA THR A 59 -10.41 1.07 -2.53
C THR A 59 -9.23 1.51 -1.68
N THR A 60 -8.55 2.61 -2.05
CA THR A 60 -7.42 3.17 -1.30
C THR A 60 -7.85 3.66 0.08
N VAL A 61 -8.92 4.46 0.16
CA VAL A 61 -9.42 4.98 1.44
C VAL A 61 -9.84 3.84 2.36
N TYR A 62 -10.52 2.84 1.81
CA TYR A 62 -10.98 1.69 2.58
C TYR A 62 -9.82 0.84 3.09
N HIS A 63 -8.82 0.55 2.25
CA HIS A 63 -7.60 -0.14 2.67
C HIS A 63 -6.83 0.65 3.73
N PHE A 64 -6.65 1.95 3.52
CA PHE A 64 -5.93 2.83 4.45
C PHE A 64 -6.56 2.90 5.85
N LEU A 65 -7.85 2.63 5.99
CA LEU A 65 -8.49 2.55 7.30
C LEU A 65 -7.90 1.41 8.15
N PHE A 66 -7.62 0.26 7.55
CA PHE A 66 -7.13 -0.92 8.28
C PHE A 66 -5.64 -0.88 8.58
N VAL A 67 -4.83 -0.27 7.72
CA VAL A 67 -3.36 -0.31 7.83
C VAL A 67 -2.83 0.33 9.12
N PRO A 68 -3.16 1.59 9.47
CA PRO A 68 -2.68 2.21 10.72
C PRO A 68 -3.18 1.49 11.97
N ILE A 69 -4.42 0.99 11.93
CA ILE A 69 -5.00 0.24 13.04
C ILE A 69 -4.25 -1.08 13.22
N THR A 70 -3.95 -1.80 12.14
CA THR A 70 -3.16 -3.04 12.17
C THR A 70 -1.79 -2.81 12.78
N ILE A 71 -1.06 -1.79 12.31
CA ILE A 71 0.28 -1.44 12.82
C ILE A 71 0.20 -1.16 14.32
N SER A 72 -0.71 -0.27 14.73
CA SER A 72 -0.83 0.16 16.12
C SER A 72 -1.23 -0.99 17.05
N LEU A 73 -2.23 -1.79 16.66
CA LEU A 73 -2.69 -2.94 17.46
C LEU A 73 -1.59 -4.00 17.61
N ARG A 74 -0.79 -4.24 16.59
CA ARG A 74 0.29 -5.22 16.63
C ARG A 74 1.34 -4.83 17.66
N PHE A 75 1.79 -3.58 17.68
CA PHE A 75 2.73 -3.08 18.70
C PHE A 75 2.14 -3.11 20.09
N LEU A 76 0.86 -2.76 20.24
CA LEU A 76 0.15 -2.85 21.50
C LEU A 76 0.13 -4.30 22.01
N VAL A 77 -0.20 -5.27 21.17
CA VAL A 77 -0.21 -6.70 21.50
C VAL A 77 1.19 -7.18 21.87
N ALA A 78 2.23 -6.81 21.11
CA ALA A 78 3.62 -7.15 21.40
C ALA A 78 4.07 -6.57 22.76
N GLY A 79 3.69 -5.33 23.06
CA GLY A 79 3.96 -4.68 24.35
C GLY A 79 3.27 -5.40 25.53
N MET A 80 1.98 -5.71 25.38
CA MET A 80 1.23 -6.47 26.41
C MET A 80 1.80 -7.85 26.63
N GLN A 81 2.19 -8.56 25.55
CA GLN A 81 2.85 -9.86 25.65
C GLN A 81 4.22 -9.77 26.33
N THR A 82 4.98 -8.70 26.03
CA THR A 82 6.25 -8.44 26.74
C THR A 82 6.03 -8.26 28.24
N ALA A 83 5.01 -7.49 28.63
CA ALA A 83 4.63 -7.33 30.02
C ALA A 83 4.25 -8.66 30.68
N TRP A 84 3.47 -9.50 29.99
CA TRP A 84 3.14 -10.84 30.48
C TRP A 84 4.40 -11.71 30.67
N VAL A 85 5.28 -11.77 29.69
CA VAL A 85 6.50 -12.61 29.76
C VAL A 85 7.43 -12.18 30.90
N ARG A 86 7.50 -10.85 31.18
CA ARG A 86 8.33 -10.29 32.27
C ARG A 86 7.73 -10.44 33.65
N THR A 87 6.41 -10.28 33.79
CA THR A 87 5.72 -10.21 35.08
C THR A 87 5.00 -11.51 35.44
N ASN A 88 4.78 -12.42 34.49
CA ASN A 88 3.92 -13.61 34.61
C ASN A 88 2.49 -13.31 35.10
N ASN A 89 2.01 -12.05 34.93
CA ASN A 89 0.69 -11.63 35.38
C ASN A 89 -0.38 -12.03 34.35
N GLU A 90 -1.34 -12.84 34.80
CA GLU A 90 -2.47 -13.35 34.01
C GLU A 90 -3.35 -12.25 33.36
N LYS A 91 -3.39 -11.07 33.97
CA LYS A 91 -4.14 -9.94 33.39
C LYS A 91 -3.56 -9.54 32.03
N TRP A 92 -2.23 -9.49 31.91
CA TRP A 92 -1.56 -9.20 30.66
C TRP A 92 -1.77 -10.29 29.61
N LEU A 93 -1.78 -11.55 30.01
CA LEU A 93 -2.07 -12.67 29.10
C LEU A 93 -3.49 -12.55 28.52
N ARG A 94 -4.48 -12.27 29.38
CA ARG A 94 -5.87 -12.10 28.93
C ARG A 94 -6.04 -10.92 28.01
N ALA A 95 -5.40 -9.79 28.31
CA ALA A 95 -5.37 -8.61 27.46
C ALA A 95 -4.72 -8.91 26.09
N THR A 96 -3.56 -9.58 26.10
CA THR A 96 -2.86 -9.97 24.86
C THR A 96 -3.75 -10.85 23.97
N LYS A 97 -4.40 -11.86 24.54
CA LYS A 97 -5.32 -12.74 23.79
C LYS A 97 -6.54 -12.01 23.26
N PHE A 98 -7.10 -11.09 24.03
CA PHE A 98 -8.27 -10.29 23.60
C PHE A 98 -7.92 -9.35 22.45
N PHE A 99 -6.93 -8.47 22.65
CA PHE A 99 -6.52 -7.52 21.62
C PHE A 99 -5.86 -8.22 20.43
N GLY A 100 -5.22 -9.38 20.65
CA GLY A 100 -4.70 -10.22 19.59
C GLY A 100 -5.78 -10.72 18.63
N LYS A 101 -6.96 -11.09 19.13
CA LYS A 101 -8.10 -11.46 18.27
C LYS A 101 -8.59 -10.27 17.42
N ILE A 102 -8.73 -9.10 18.04
CA ILE A 102 -9.14 -7.87 17.34
C ILE A 102 -8.11 -7.53 16.25
N PHE A 103 -6.82 -7.61 16.59
CA PHE A 103 -5.72 -7.40 15.65
C PHE A 103 -5.82 -8.37 14.46
N LEU A 104 -6.01 -9.68 14.69
CA LEU A 104 -6.09 -10.67 13.62
C LEU A 104 -7.27 -10.44 12.67
N ILE A 105 -8.44 -10.06 13.20
CA ILE A 105 -9.60 -9.71 12.38
C ILE A 105 -9.29 -8.49 11.51
N ASN A 106 -8.74 -7.43 12.12
CA ASN A 106 -8.37 -6.21 11.40
C ASN A 106 -7.28 -6.47 10.35
N PHE A 107 -6.28 -7.28 10.69
CA PHE A 107 -5.24 -7.70 9.76
C PHE A 107 -5.80 -8.47 8.56
N ALA A 108 -6.69 -9.44 8.78
CA ALA A 108 -7.31 -10.19 7.70
C ALA A 108 -8.09 -9.26 6.75
N MET A 109 -8.84 -8.29 7.28
CA MET A 109 -9.52 -7.27 6.48
C MET A 109 -8.53 -6.38 5.72
N GLY A 110 -7.41 -6.01 6.36
CA GLY A 110 -6.33 -5.28 5.72
C GLY A 110 -5.72 -6.02 4.53
N VAL A 111 -5.45 -7.32 4.67
CA VAL A 111 -4.92 -8.18 3.59
C VAL A 111 -5.91 -8.25 2.42
N VAL A 112 -7.19 -8.53 2.68
CA VAL A 112 -8.21 -8.61 1.62
C VAL A 112 -8.33 -7.30 0.86
N THR A 113 -8.41 -6.18 1.57
CA THR A 113 -8.51 -4.85 0.94
C THR A 113 -7.22 -4.45 0.22
N GLY A 114 -6.04 -4.89 0.71
CA GLY A 114 -4.76 -4.70 0.06
C GLY A 114 -4.65 -5.44 -1.26
N ILE A 115 -5.11 -6.69 -1.32
CA ILE A 115 -5.16 -7.45 -2.57
C ILE A 115 -6.06 -6.75 -3.60
N VAL A 116 -7.22 -6.25 -3.19
CA VAL A 116 -8.11 -5.46 -4.08
C VAL A 116 -7.39 -4.21 -4.59
N GLN A 117 -6.63 -3.53 -3.74
CA GLN A 117 -5.84 -2.36 -4.12
C GLN A 117 -4.73 -2.72 -5.14
N GLU A 118 -4.04 -3.84 -4.93
CA GLU A 118 -2.99 -4.34 -5.82
C GLU A 118 -3.54 -4.62 -7.24
N PHE A 119 -4.71 -5.22 -7.34
CA PHE A 119 -5.36 -5.48 -8.63
C PHE A 119 -5.65 -4.21 -9.43
N GLN A 120 -5.84 -3.05 -8.79
CA GLN A 120 -6.06 -1.79 -9.51
C GLN A 120 -4.86 -1.43 -10.41
N PHE A 121 -3.64 -1.72 -9.96
CA PHE A 121 -2.42 -1.44 -10.73
C PHE A 121 -2.28 -2.32 -11.98
N GLY A 122 -2.83 -3.54 -11.97
CA GLY A 122 -2.85 -4.44 -13.13
C GLY A 122 -4.05 -4.23 -14.07
N MET A 123 -5.06 -3.45 -13.65
CA MET A 123 -6.30 -3.22 -14.40
C MET A 123 -6.33 -1.81 -14.97
N ASN A 124 -7.11 -0.92 -14.37
CA ASN A 124 -7.34 0.45 -14.89
C ASN A 124 -6.08 1.33 -14.88
N TRP A 125 -5.07 0.96 -14.08
CA TRP A 125 -3.81 1.71 -13.91
C TRP A 125 -2.60 0.99 -14.49
N SER A 126 -2.83 -0.01 -15.37
CA SER A 126 -1.76 -0.83 -15.96
C SER A 126 -0.75 -0.02 -16.78
N ASP A 127 -1.19 0.99 -17.53
CA ASP A 127 -0.29 1.85 -18.31
C ASP A 127 0.58 2.73 -17.38
N PHE A 128 0.01 3.24 -16.31
CA PHE A 128 0.76 3.95 -15.27
C PHE A 128 1.80 3.02 -14.61
N SER A 129 1.39 1.81 -14.23
CA SER A 129 2.29 0.82 -13.61
C SER A 129 3.44 0.43 -14.54
N ARG A 130 3.19 0.35 -15.84
CA ARG A 130 4.23 0.09 -16.84
C ARG A 130 5.17 1.28 -17.00
N PHE A 131 4.64 2.50 -16.98
CA PHE A 131 5.41 3.73 -17.13
C PHE A 131 6.41 3.94 -15.98
N VAL A 132 6.00 3.66 -14.73
CA VAL A 132 6.83 3.83 -13.52
C VAL A 132 7.38 2.50 -12.97
N GLY A 133 7.32 1.43 -13.76
CA GLY A 133 7.63 0.06 -13.30
C GLY A 133 9.01 -0.12 -12.70
N ASP A 134 10.02 0.55 -13.22
CA ASP A 134 11.40 0.47 -12.71
C ASP A 134 11.54 1.10 -11.32
N ILE A 135 10.71 2.11 -11.02
CA ILE A 135 10.76 2.83 -9.74
C ILE A 135 9.94 2.10 -8.68
N PHE A 136 8.76 1.61 -9.06
CA PHE A 136 7.84 0.94 -8.14
C PHE A 136 8.13 -0.54 -7.98
N GLY A 137 8.62 -1.20 -9.03
CA GLY A 137 8.78 -2.66 -9.06
C GLY A 137 9.74 -3.17 -8.00
N ALA A 138 10.90 -2.54 -7.83
CA ALA A 138 11.89 -2.96 -6.84
C ALA A 138 11.41 -2.79 -5.40
N PRO A 139 10.89 -1.62 -4.95
CA PRO A 139 10.32 -1.46 -3.62
C PRO A 139 9.16 -2.40 -3.32
N LEU A 140 8.24 -2.59 -4.27
CA LEU A 140 7.10 -3.50 -4.10
C LEU A 140 7.52 -4.96 -4.06
N ALA A 141 8.53 -5.37 -4.86
CA ALA A 141 9.07 -6.72 -4.81
C ALA A 141 9.76 -7.01 -3.47
N VAL A 142 10.56 -6.07 -2.96
CA VAL A 142 11.20 -6.20 -1.64
C VAL A 142 10.14 -6.20 -0.54
N GLU A 143 9.12 -5.36 -0.63
CA GLU A 143 7.99 -5.37 0.30
C GLU A 143 7.29 -6.74 0.33
N GLY A 144 6.89 -7.27 -0.82
CA GLY A 144 6.18 -8.54 -0.90
C GLY A 144 7.03 -9.74 -0.48
N LEU A 145 8.28 -9.83 -0.97
CA LEU A 145 9.15 -10.97 -0.73
C LEU A 145 9.77 -10.97 0.67
N LEU A 146 10.20 -9.81 1.18
CA LEU A 146 10.88 -9.72 2.46
C LEU A 146 9.91 -9.35 3.57
N ALA A 147 9.26 -8.21 3.47
CA ALA A 147 8.48 -7.65 4.57
C ALA A 147 7.19 -8.45 4.79
N PHE A 148 6.37 -8.64 3.77
CA PHE A 148 5.10 -9.38 3.89
C PHE A 148 5.31 -10.87 4.16
N PHE A 149 6.31 -11.50 3.53
CA PHE A 149 6.64 -12.90 3.79
C PHE A 149 7.10 -13.08 5.24
N MET A 150 8.03 -12.24 5.71
CA MET A 150 8.48 -12.25 7.12
C MET A 150 7.31 -12.03 8.08
N GLU A 151 6.46 -11.05 7.79
CA GLU A 151 5.25 -10.76 8.56
C GLU A 151 4.33 -11.99 8.65
N SER A 152 4.03 -12.62 7.54
CA SER A 152 3.11 -13.77 7.46
C SER A 152 3.64 -14.98 8.20
N VAL A 153 4.93 -15.31 8.03
CA VAL A 153 5.57 -16.46 8.70
C VAL A 153 5.57 -16.27 10.21
N PHE A 154 6.04 -15.12 10.70
CA PHE A 154 6.12 -14.90 12.15
C PHE A 154 4.75 -14.68 12.78
N LEU A 155 3.79 -14.13 12.04
CA LEU A 155 2.40 -14.09 12.51
C LEU A 155 1.80 -15.48 12.61
N GLY A 156 2.05 -16.35 11.63
CA GLY A 156 1.65 -17.76 11.68
C GLY A 156 2.24 -18.47 12.90
N LEU A 157 3.54 -18.29 13.18
CA LEU A 157 4.19 -18.82 14.39
C LEU A 157 3.55 -18.27 15.66
N TRP A 158 3.15 -16.99 15.67
CA TRP A 158 2.48 -16.41 16.82
C TRP A 158 1.07 -16.95 17.03
N ILE A 159 0.29 -17.14 15.97
CA ILE A 159 -1.09 -17.67 16.04
C ILE A 159 -1.09 -19.11 16.58
N PHE A 160 -0.23 -19.97 16.02
CA PHE A 160 -0.22 -21.41 16.30
C PHE A 160 0.77 -21.82 17.39
N GLY A 161 1.57 -20.89 17.89
CA GLY A 161 2.68 -21.15 18.82
C GLY A 161 2.35 -21.10 20.30
N TRP A 162 1.12 -20.72 20.69
CA TRP A 162 0.76 -20.48 22.10
C TRP A 162 1.12 -21.63 23.07
N ASP A 163 0.82 -22.86 22.65
CA ASP A 163 1.06 -24.06 23.47
C ASP A 163 2.26 -24.90 22.97
N ARG A 164 2.91 -24.46 21.90
CA ARG A 164 3.98 -25.21 21.22
C ARG A 164 5.36 -24.56 21.35
N LEU A 165 5.41 -23.24 21.48
CA LEU A 165 6.66 -22.50 21.52
C LEU A 165 7.02 -22.04 22.94
N PRO A 166 8.31 -22.00 23.29
CA PRO A 166 8.76 -21.36 24.53
C PRO A 166 8.31 -19.87 24.54
N LYS A 167 7.94 -19.35 25.71
CA LYS A 167 7.42 -17.99 25.89
C LYS A 167 8.28 -16.91 25.21
N LYS A 168 9.62 -17.05 25.26
CA LYS A 168 10.55 -16.08 24.64
C LYS A 168 10.52 -16.13 23.12
N VAL A 169 10.47 -17.33 22.53
CA VAL A 169 10.39 -17.52 21.07
C VAL A 169 9.04 -17.02 20.54
N HIS A 170 7.96 -17.34 21.26
CA HIS A 170 6.63 -16.86 20.94
C HIS A 170 6.52 -15.33 21.04
N LEU A 171 7.19 -14.70 22.00
CA LEU A 171 7.30 -13.25 22.08
C LEU A 171 8.12 -12.67 20.91
N ALA A 172 9.23 -13.32 20.56
CA ALA A 172 10.06 -12.88 19.44
C ALA A 172 9.29 -12.90 18.12
N SER A 173 8.39 -13.89 17.91
CA SER A 173 7.61 -13.98 16.68
C SER A 173 6.69 -12.76 16.46
N ILE A 174 6.01 -12.27 17.49
CA ILE A 174 5.16 -11.08 17.33
C ILE A 174 5.99 -9.82 17.11
N TRP A 175 7.18 -9.69 17.72
CA TRP A 175 8.08 -8.56 17.47
C TRP A 175 8.66 -8.59 16.07
N LEU A 176 9.08 -9.75 15.57
CA LEU A 176 9.57 -9.90 14.18
C LEU A 176 8.46 -9.62 13.16
N ALA A 177 7.24 -10.09 13.41
CA ALA A 177 6.09 -9.72 12.60
C ALA A 177 5.83 -8.20 12.63
N SER A 178 5.98 -7.55 13.78
CA SER A 178 5.82 -6.08 13.91
C SER A 178 6.88 -5.31 13.13
N ILE A 179 8.11 -5.79 13.12
CA ILE A 179 9.20 -5.21 12.32
C ILE A 179 8.90 -5.38 10.83
N GLY A 180 8.41 -6.56 10.41
CA GLY A 180 7.97 -6.81 9.04
C GLY A 180 6.93 -5.80 8.57
N THR A 181 5.93 -5.52 9.41
CA THR A 181 4.90 -4.52 9.11
C THR A 181 5.46 -3.10 8.94
N LEU A 182 6.43 -2.71 9.77
CA LEU A 182 7.10 -1.40 9.61
C LEU A 182 7.91 -1.32 8.33
N LEU A 183 8.61 -2.39 7.97
CA LEU A 183 9.36 -2.48 6.72
C LEU A 183 8.42 -2.39 5.52
N SER A 184 7.29 -3.13 5.55
CA SER A 184 6.25 -3.04 4.53
C SER A 184 5.75 -1.59 4.37
N ALA A 185 5.36 -0.95 5.48
CA ALA A 185 4.93 0.44 5.48
C ALA A 185 6.00 1.40 4.92
N TYR A 186 7.27 1.17 5.27
CA TYR A 186 8.39 1.97 4.77
C TYR A 186 8.53 1.88 3.25
N PHE A 187 8.52 0.68 2.66
CA PHE A 187 8.66 0.51 1.21
C PHE A 187 7.48 1.10 0.44
N ILE A 188 6.26 0.93 0.94
CA ILE A 188 5.06 1.53 0.34
C ILE A 188 5.11 3.07 0.42
N LEU A 189 5.53 3.63 1.56
CA LEU A 189 5.68 5.08 1.70
C LEU A 189 6.81 5.64 0.84
N ALA A 190 7.91 4.90 0.68
CA ALA A 190 9.01 5.28 -0.22
C ALA A 190 8.53 5.36 -1.68
N ALA A 191 7.80 4.34 -2.14
CA ALA A 191 7.19 4.36 -3.47
C ALA A 191 6.18 5.52 -3.62
N ASN A 192 5.32 5.74 -2.62
CA ASN A 192 4.37 6.85 -2.64
C ASN A 192 5.05 8.23 -2.61
N SER A 193 6.19 8.37 -1.93
CA SER A 193 6.94 9.65 -1.88
C SER A 193 7.42 10.07 -3.27
N PHE A 194 7.87 9.13 -4.09
CA PHE A 194 8.23 9.40 -5.48
C PHE A 194 7.04 9.95 -6.27
N MET A 195 5.83 9.42 -6.07
CA MET A 195 4.63 9.96 -6.74
C MET A 195 4.32 11.40 -6.32
N GLN A 196 4.62 11.77 -5.07
CA GLN A 196 4.38 13.12 -4.55
C GLN A 196 5.45 14.10 -5.02
N HIS A 197 6.71 13.68 -5.10
CA HIS A 197 7.84 14.50 -5.49
C HIS A 197 8.86 13.69 -6.30
N PRO A 198 8.66 13.57 -7.63
CA PRO A 198 9.53 12.80 -8.49
C PRO A 198 10.94 13.39 -8.54
N THR A 199 11.94 12.63 -8.10
CA THR A 199 13.35 13.00 -8.13
C THR A 199 14.19 11.82 -8.61
N SER A 200 15.42 12.07 -9.06
CA SER A 200 16.40 11.04 -9.39
C SER A 200 15.92 10.00 -10.42
N TYR A 201 15.26 10.45 -11.46
CA TYR A 201 14.81 9.60 -12.56
C TYR A 201 15.27 10.13 -13.91
N THR A 202 15.36 9.24 -14.88
CA THR A 202 15.58 9.56 -16.30
C THR A 202 14.43 8.98 -17.12
N TYR A 203 13.95 9.76 -18.09
CA TYR A 203 12.94 9.29 -19.03
C TYR A 203 13.63 8.65 -20.25
N ASN A 204 13.28 7.40 -20.53
CA ASN A 204 13.72 6.67 -21.70
C ASN A 204 12.63 6.75 -22.80
N PRO A 205 12.89 7.49 -23.90
CA PRO A 205 11.89 7.67 -24.95
C PRO A 205 11.67 6.40 -25.82
N GLU A 206 12.64 5.47 -25.85
CA GLU A 206 12.53 4.24 -26.65
C GLU A 206 11.55 3.26 -25.99
N THR A 207 11.60 3.14 -24.68
CA THR A 207 10.73 2.24 -23.91
C THR A 207 9.47 2.92 -23.38
N ASN A 208 9.39 4.26 -23.50
CA ASN A 208 8.36 5.11 -22.88
C ASN A 208 8.20 4.82 -21.37
N ARG A 209 9.34 4.73 -20.67
CA ARG A 209 9.39 4.45 -19.24
C ARG A 209 10.24 5.46 -18.50
N VAL A 210 9.97 5.56 -17.22
CA VAL A 210 10.80 6.32 -16.28
C VAL A 210 11.72 5.33 -15.56
N GLU A 211 13.02 5.57 -15.68
CA GLU A 211 14.07 4.73 -15.10
C GLU A 211 14.64 5.40 -13.85
N LEU A 212 14.89 4.64 -12.81
CA LEU A 212 15.47 5.12 -11.58
C LEU A 212 16.98 5.31 -11.74
N VAL A 213 17.48 6.53 -11.49
CA VAL A 213 18.93 6.82 -11.55
C VAL A 213 19.58 6.57 -10.19
N ASN A 214 18.90 6.96 -9.12
CA ASN A 214 19.42 6.78 -7.76
C ASN A 214 18.26 6.64 -6.78
N PHE A 215 18.36 5.67 -5.88
CA PHE A 215 17.32 5.42 -4.87
C PHE A 215 17.48 6.32 -3.63
N PHE A 216 18.70 6.86 -3.38
CA PHE A 216 19.02 7.74 -2.26
C PHE A 216 19.55 9.09 -2.72
#